data_4803b27b8872344b32af89a5fefbf287
#
_entry.id   4803b27b8872344b32af89a5fefbf287
#
_cell.length_a   1.000
_cell.length_b   1.000
_cell.length_c   1.000
_cell.angle_alpha   90.00
_cell.angle_beta   90.00
_cell.angle_gamma   90.00
#
_symmetry.space_group_name_H-M   'P 1'
#
loop_
_entity.id
_entity.type
_entity.pdbx_description
1 polymer ?
#
loop_
_entity_poly.entity_id
_entity_poly.type
_entity_poly.pdbx_seq_one_letter_code
_entity_poly.pdbx_strand_id
1 'polypeptide(L)'
;MSEDSSRAVWLTQARVYLRHADPVLARLINDRPDFDPRAWMAELPPMDLYGALLFQVTGQQLSVPATRTTLARIQSLFGGHLPAPAELLAVDPSELRQAGLSWRKINTLRDLAARLTDGRLDQDVLSTLPDDELMAELTAIPGIGPWTVQGAMLIALQREDVVLPGDLALRKAIQAAYQLDHLPTQEEVLAIAEKWRPYRSLATSYLFSAAFEPAEAPPVARQTNS
;
A
#
# COMPACT_ATOMS: atom_id res chain seq x y z
N MET A 1 -17.96 9.97 -20.17
CA MET A 1 -17.37 8.65 -19.91
C MET A 1 -17.43 8.44 -18.40
N SER A 2 -17.96 7.29 -17.95
CA SER A 2 -17.96 6.99 -16.50
C SER A 2 -16.53 6.78 -15.99
N GLU A 3 -16.26 7.02 -14.71
CA GLU A 3 -14.96 6.77 -14.08
C GLU A 3 -14.51 5.31 -14.31
N ASP A 4 -15.42 4.35 -14.24
CA ASP A 4 -15.15 2.94 -14.51
C ASP A 4 -14.64 2.69 -15.94
N SER A 5 -15.20 3.40 -16.94
CA SER A 5 -14.76 3.25 -18.33
C SER A 5 -13.35 3.80 -18.54
N SER A 6 -13.03 4.93 -17.94
CA SER A 6 -11.69 5.54 -18.01
C SER A 6 -10.65 4.67 -17.32
N ARG A 7 -11.00 4.09 -16.16
CA ARG A 7 -10.13 3.18 -15.41
C ARG A 7 -9.85 1.89 -16.19
N ALA A 8 -10.87 1.30 -16.84
CA ALA A 8 -10.68 0.08 -17.63
C ALA A 8 -9.73 0.29 -18.81
N VAL A 9 -9.86 1.46 -19.48
CA VAL A 9 -8.95 1.86 -20.58
C VAL A 9 -7.52 2.02 -20.05
N TRP A 10 -7.34 2.75 -18.95
CA TRP A 10 -6.03 2.94 -18.31
C TRP A 10 -5.38 1.60 -17.94
N LEU A 11 -6.13 0.71 -17.29
CA LEU A 11 -5.62 -0.60 -16.87
C LEU A 11 -5.16 -1.44 -18.06
N THR A 12 -5.91 -1.38 -19.17
CA THR A 12 -5.54 -2.06 -20.41
C THR A 12 -4.23 -1.51 -20.98
N GLN A 13 -4.10 -0.19 -21.06
CA GLN A 13 -2.88 0.47 -21.55
C GLN A 13 -1.67 0.15 -20.66
N ALA A 14 -1.83 0.23 -19.35
CA ALA A 14 -0.79 -0.09 -18.38
C ALA A 14 -0.31 -1.55 -18.49
N ARG A 15 -1.24 -2.50 -18.64
CA ARG A 15 -0.89 -3.91 -18.88
C ARG A 15 -0.13 -4.14 -20.18
N VAL A 16 -0.54 -3.49 -21.26
CA VAL A 16 0.17 -3.57 -22.55
C VAL A 16 1.59 -3.02 -22.41
N TYR A 17 1.73 -1.85 -21.78
CA TYR A 17 3.04 -1.25 -21.55
C TYR A 17 3.95 -2.17 -20.72
N LEU A 18 3.48 -2.63 -19.57
CA LEU A 18 4.28 -3.45 -18.65
C LEU A 18 4.70 -4.80 -19.27
N ARG A 19 3.86 -5.41 -20.12
CA ARG A 19 4.22 -6.61 -20.88
C ARG A 19 5.39 -6.39 -21.84
N HIS A 20 5.48 -5.21 -22.45
CA HIS A 20 6.58 -4.87 -23.35
C HIS A 20 7.84 -4.45 -22.60
N ALA A 21 7.66 -3.74 -21.48
CA ALA A 21 8.78 -3.19 -20.72
C ALA A 21 9.54 -4.25 -19.91
N ASP A 22 8.86 -5.35 -19.51
CA ASP A 22 9.43 -6.31 -18.59
C ASP A 22 8.90 -7.75 -18.81
N PRO A 23 9.77 -8.70 -19.21
CA PRO A 23 9.36 -10.08 -19.46
C PRO A 23 8.84 -10.81 -18.20
N VAL A 24 9.29 -10.43 -17.00
CA VAL A 24 8.78 -10.98 -15.73
C VAL A 24 7.34 -10.52 -15.51
N LEU A 25 7.07 -9.23 -15.69
CA LEU A 25 5.71 -8.70 -15.59
C LEU A 25 4.82 -9.23 -16.72
N ALA A 26 5.36 -9.44 -17.94
CA ALA A 26 4.61 -10.07 -19.02
C ALA A 26 4.05 -11.43 -18.60
N ARG A 27 4.88 -12.27 -17.98
CA ARG A 27 4.46 -13.58 -17.45
C ARG A 27 3.41 -13.41 -16.36
N LEU A 28 3.65 -12.57 -15.33
CA LEU A 28 2.71 -12.38 -14.22
C LEU A 28 1.35 -11.87 -14.69
N ILE A 29 1.33 -10.95 -15.66
CA ILE A 29 0.09 -10.42 -16.24
C ILE A 29 -0.66 -11.49 -17.07
N ASN A 30 0.07 -12.31 -17.82
CA ASN A 30 -0.52 -13.38 -18.61
C ASN A 30 -1.09 -14.50 -17.73
N ASP A 31 -0.41 -14.82 -16.62
CA ASP A 31 -0.87 -15.82 -15.64
C ASP A 31 -2.12 -15.35 -14.87
N ARG A 32 -2.41 -14.04 -14.85
CA ARG A 32 -3.53 -13.43 -14.13
C ARG A 32 -4.24 -12.37 -14.97
N PRO A 33 -4.93 -12.76 -16.07
CA PRO A 33 -5.56 -11.81 -17.00
C PRO A 33 -6.68 -10.99 -16.34
N ASP A 34 -7.40 -11.59 -15.39
CA ASP A 34 -8.55 -10.98 -14.69
C ASP A 34 -8.19 -10.37 -13.33
N PHE A 35 -6.90 -10.28 -13.00
CA PHE A 35 -6.43 -9.72 -11.72
C PHE A 35 -6.87 -8.26 -11.56
N ASP A 36 -7.64 -7.98 -10.50
CA ASP A 36 -7.92 -6.61 -10.08
C ASP A 36 -6.85 -6.16 -9.08
N PRO A 37 -5.97 -5.19 -9.44
CA PRO A 37 -4.90 -4.73 -8.58
C PRO A 37 -5.40 -4.04 -7.30
N ARG A 38 -6.70 -3.75 -7.21
CA ARG A 38 -7.32 -3.07 -6.07
C ARG A 38 -8.26 -3.96 -5.27
N ALA A 39 -8.46 -5.23 -5.66
CA ALA A 39 -9.37 -6.14 -4.96
C ALA A 39 -9.09 -6.24 -3.44
N TRP A 40 -7.81 -6.24 -3.06
CA TRP A 40 -7.39 -6.28 -1.65
C TRP A 40 -7.82 -5.07 -0.83
N MET A 41 -8.06 -3.92 -1.49
CA MET A 41 -8.52 -2.70 -0.85
C MET A 41 -10.01 -2.74 -0.50
N ALA A 42 -10.79 -3.59 -1.19
CA ALA A 42 -12.22 -3.76 -0.89
C ALA A 42 -12.47 -4.29 0.53
N GLU A 43 -11.47 -4.94 1.14
CA GLU A 43 -11.53 -5.43 2.51
C GLU A 43 -11.13 -4.37 3.57
N LEU A 44 -10.66 -3.20 3.12
CA LEU A 44 -10.31 -2.09 4.00
C LEU A 44 -11.49 -1.12 4.11
N PRO A 45 -11.67 -0.46 5.29
CA PRO A 45 -12.62 0.65 5.36
C PRO A 45 -12.22 1.76 4.38
N PRO A 46 -13.18 2.53 3.85
CA PRO A 46 -12.86 3.73 3.09
C PRO A 46 -11.93 4.65 3.90
N MET A 47 -10.85 5.09 3.31
CA MET A 47 -9.83 5.91 3.97
C MET A 47 -9.47 7.11 3.10
N ASP A 48 -9.45 8.27 3.73
CA ASP A 48 -8.76 9.45 3.24
C ASP A 48 -7.26 9.35 3.51
N LEU A 49 -6.49 10.39 3.19
CA LEU A 49 -5.04 10.39 3.39
C LEU A 49 -4.66 10.19 4.87
N TYR A 50 -5.38 10.83 5.80
CA TYR A 50 -5.12 10.64 7.23
C TYR A 50 -5.42 9.21 7.68
N GLY A 51 -6.53 8.65 7.28
CA GLY A 51 -6.89 7.26 7.59
C GLY A 51 -5.88 6.26 7.04
N ALA A 52 -5.38 6.48 5.83
CA ALA A 52 -4.32 5.65 5.24
C ALA A 52 -2.99 5.77 5.98
N LEU A 53 -2.61 6.97 6.43
CA LEU A 53 -1.41 7.17 7.27
C LEU A 53 -1.58 6.48 8.63
N LEU A 54 -2.76 6.59 9.27
CA LEU A 54 -3.08 5.89 10.51
C LEU A 54 -2.97 4.37 10.33
N PHE A 55 -3.53 3.83 9.25
CA PHE A 55 -3.40 2.41 8.90
C PHE A 55 -1.93 2.00 8.75
N GLN A 56 -1.15 2.75 7.97
CA GLN A 56 0.25 2.47 7.71
C GLN A 56 1.12 2.54 8.98
N VAL A 57 0.94 3.57 9.82
CA VAL A 57 1.65 3.67 11.12
C VAL A 57 1.27 2.51 12.03
N THR A 58 -0.02 2.14 12.07
CA THR A 58 -0.49 0.97 12.84
C THR A 58 0.21 -0.30 12.36
N GLY A 59 0.37 -0.48 11.06
CA GLY A 59 0.96 -1.65 10.42
C GLY A 59 2.49 -1.76 10.51
N GLN A 60 3.21 -0.69 10.87
CA GLN A 60 4.68 -0.74 10.96
C GLN A 60 5.15 -1.93 11.81
N GLN A 61 6.04 -2.79 11.26
CA GLN A 61 6.62 -3.95 11.92
C GLN A 61 5.59 -5.01 12.39
N LEU A 62 4.40 -5.03 11.80
CA LEU A 62 3.38 -6.04 12.04
C LEU A 62 3.07 -6.84 10.76
N SER A 63 2.59 -8.06 10.94
CA SER A 63 1.96 -8.80 9.85
C SER A 63 0.59 -8.21 9.49
N VAL A 64 0.10 -8.47 8.29
CA VAL A 64 -1.22 -7.99 7.85
C VAL A 64 -2.35 -8.40 8.81
N PRO A 65 -2.43 -9.68 9.27
CA PRO A 65 -3.45 -10.07 10.25
C PRO A 65 -3.34 -9.31 11.58
N ALA A 66 -2.11 -9.09 12.09
CA ALA A 66 -1.90 -8.35 13.33
C ALA A 66 -2.28 -6.87 13.19
N THR A 67 -1.99 -6.27 12.01
CA THR A 67 -2.41 -4.89 11.70
C THR A 67 -3.93 -4.77 11.69
N ARG A 68 -4.64 -5.69 11.00
CA ARG A 68 -6.11 -5.72 10.96
C ARG A 68 -6.71 -5.86 12.37
N THR A 69 -6.15 -6.75 13.20
CA THR A 69 -6.61 -6.93 14.58
C THR A 69 -6.44 -5.66 15.42
N THR A 70 -5.27 -4.99 15.31
CA THR A 70 -5.02 -3.74 16.03
C THR A 70 -5.94 -2.63 15.53
N LEU A 71 -6.14 -2.53 14.22
CA LEU A 71 -7.04 -1.55 13.62
C LEU A 71 -8.49 -1.73 14.11
N ALA A 72 -8.99 -2.97 14.13
CA ALA A 72 -10.32 -3.27 14.62
C ALA A 72 -10.51 -2.87 16.11
N ARG A 73 -9.47 -3.06 16.94
CA ARG A 73 -9.49 -2.59 18.33
C ARG A 73 -9.52 -1.07 18.44
N ILE A 74 -8.73 -0.38 17.59
CA ILE A 74 -8.79 1.09 17.51
C ILE A 74 -10.20 1.52 17.12
N GLN A 75 -10.77 0.99 16.03
CA GLN A 75 -12.13 1.31 15.59
C GLN A 75 -13.16 1.09 16.71
N SER A 76 -13.01 0.03 17.52
CA SER A 76 -13.92 -0.23 18.63
C SER A 76 -13.90 0.87 19.70
N LEU A 77 -12.82 1.60 19.88
CA LEU A 77 -12.75 2.76 20.79
C LEU A 77 -13.57 3.95 20.27
N PHE A 78 -13.82 4.00 18.95
CA PHE A 78 -14.49 5.11 18.28
C PHE A 78 -15.82 4.69 17.62
N GLY A 79 -16.55 3.75 18.22
CA GLY A 79 -17.86 3.36 17.72
C GLY A 79 -17.87 2.59 16.40
N GLY A 80 -16.74 1.98 16.01
CA GLY A 80 -16.62 1.13 14.81
C GLY A 80 -16.06 1.84 13.58
N HIS A 81 -15.68 3.12 13.69
CA HIS A 81 -15.04 3.87 12.59
C HIS A 81 -13.57 4.20 12.91
N LEU A 82 -12.81 4.62 11.91
CA LEU A 82 -11.48 5.18 12.11
C LEU A 82 -11.61 6.56 12.75
N PRO A 83 -10.83 6.87 13.82
CA PRO A 83 -10.93 8.17 14.48
C PRO A 83 -10.55 9.31 13.54
N ALA A 84 -11.32 10.38 13.57
CA ALA A 84 -10.89 11.67 13.03
C ALA A 84 -9.71 12.24 13.87
N PRO A 85 -8.91 13.18 13.33
CA PRO A 85 -7.78 13.76 14.07
C PRO A 85 -8.16 14.29 15.47
N ALA A 86 -9.27 15.02 15.58
CA ALA A 86 -9.73 15.57 16.85
C ALA A 86 -10.17 14.48 17.85
N GLU A 87 -10.82 13.41 17.39
CA GLU A 87 -11.21 12.27 18.22
C GLU A 87 -9.99 11.53 18.77
N LEU A 88 -8.96 11.30 17.93
CA LEU A 88 -7.72 10.67 18.35
C LEU A 88 -6.95 11.50 19.38
N LEU A 89 -7.06 12.81 19.33
CA LEU A 89 -6.47 13.70 20.32
C LEU A 89 -7.23 13.71 21.64
N ALA A 90 -8.54 13.50 21.61
CA ALA A 90 -9.42 13.54 22.79
C ALA A 90 -9.35 12.24 23.62
N VAL A 91 -9.01 11.11 23.03
CA VAL A 91 -8.92 9.83 23.74
C VAL A 91 -7.68 9.76 24.63
N ASP A 92 -7.79 9.08 25.77
CA ASP A 92 -6.62 8.81 26.62
C ASP A 92 -5.60 7.95 25.87
N PRO A 93 -4.33 8.39 25.76
CA PRO A 93 -3.29 7.60 25.10
C PRO A 93 -3.13 6.16 25.64
N SER A 94 -3.47 5.93 26.89
CA SER A 94 -3.45 4.59 27.49
C SER A 94 -4.46 3.63 26.85
N GLU A 95 -5.60 4.12 26.35
CA GLU A 95 -6.59 3.32 25.62
C GLU A 95 -6.05 2.88 24.26
N LEU A 96 -5.37 3.78 23.55
CA LEU A 96 -4.66 3.43 22.30
C LEU A 96 -3.55 2.39 22.57
N ARG A 97 -2.87 2.50 23.71
CA ARG A 97 -1.86 1.52 24.15
C ARG A 97 -2.48 0.15 24.38
N GLN A 98 -3.65 0.07 25.04
CA GLN A 98 -4.41 -1.16 25.29
C GLN A 98 -4.94 -1.76 23.97
N ALA A 99 -5.31 -0.93 23.00
CA ALA A 99 -5.69 -1.37 21.66
C ALA A 99 -4.54 -2.04 20.88
N GLY A 100 -3.27 -1.87 21.32
CA GLY A 100 -2.10 -2.55 20.77
C GLY A 100 -1.06 -1.65 20.10
N LEU A 101 -1.23 -0.34 20.16
CA LEU A 101 -0.22 0.60 19.65
C LEU A 101 0.97 0.74 20.61
N SER A 102 2.18 0.83 20.07
CA SER A 102 3.35 1.26 20.85
C SER A 102 3.28 2.74 21.17
N TRP A 103 3.95 3.18 22.25
CA TRP A 103 4.04 4.62 22.60
C TRP A 103 4.60 5.45 21.45
N ARG A 104 5.57 4.93 20.72
CA ARG A 104 6.11 5.60 19.53
C ARG A 104 5.02 5.84 18.47
N LYS A 105 4.22 4.82 18.14
CA LYS A 105 3.12 4.97 17.18
C LYS A 105 2.05 5.94 17.67
N ILE A 106 1.70 5.88 18.95
CA ILE A 106 0.76 6.81 19.58
C ILE A 106 1.25 8.25 19.43
N ASN A 107 2.51 8.52 19.76
CA ASN A 107 3.08 9.86 19.64
C ASN A 107 3.11 10.34 18.18
N THR A 108 3.48 9.47 17.22
CA THR A 108 3.45 9.79 15.80
C THR A 108 2.04 10.16 15.33
N LEU A 109 1.04 9.34 15.67
CA LEU A 109 -0.34 9.58 15.26
C LEU A 109 -0.93 10.83 15.90
N ARG A 110 -0.60 11.10 17.15
CA ARG A 110 -1.04 12.33 17.85
C ARG A 110 -0.36 13.59 17.30
N ASP A 111 0.93 13.53 16.91
CA ASP A 111 1.61 14.67 16.26
C ASP A 111 0.97 14.94 14.88
N LEU A 112 0.72 13.90 14.08
CA LEU A 112 0.01 14.04 12.80
C LEU A 112 -1.39 14.64 13.00
N ALA A 113 -2.17 14.10 13.94
CA ALA A 113 -3.51 14.58 14.25
C ALA A 113 -3.52 16.03 14.74
N ALA A 114 -2.54 16.43 15.58
CA ALA A 114 -2.41 17.80 16.06
C ALA A 114 -2.13 18.78 14.92
N ARG A 115 -1.22 18.42 13.99
CA ARG A 115 -0.88 19.27 12.83
C ARG A 115 -2.06 19.47 11.88
N LEU A 116 -2.91 18.45 11.72
CA LEU A 116 -4.14 18.55 10.92
C LEU A 116 -5.21 19.38 11.63
N THR A 117 -5.32 19.27 12.96
CA THR A 117 -6.33 19.99 13.74
C THR A 117 -6.01 21.46 13.92
N ASP A 118 -4.72 21.82 14.08
CA ASP A 118 -4.28 23.21 14.26
C ASP A 118 -3.96 23.94 12.93
N GLY A 119 -4.15 23.28 11.78
CA GLY A 119 -3.99 23.88 10.46
C GLY A 119 -2.54 24.00 9.99
N ARG A 120 -1.57 23.40 10.69
CA ARG A 120 -0.18 23.28 10.17
C ARG A 120 -0.08 22.36 8.96
N LEU A 121 -1.01 21.41 8.84
CA LEU A 121 -1.21 20.58 7.67
C LEU A 121 -2.69 20.66 7.23
N ASP A 122 -2.89 20.67 5.93
CA ASP A 122 -4.21 20.59 5.31
C ASP A 122 -4.27 19.36 4.43
N GLN A 123 -5.19 18.42 4.72
CA GLN A 123 -5.31 17.16 4.02
C GLN A 123 -5.67 17.32 2.55
N ASP A 124 -6.51 18.29 2.21
CA ASP A 124 -6.94 18.55 0.84
C ASP A 124 -5.75 19.08 0.03
N VAL A 125 -4.98 19.99 0.62
CA VAL A 125 -3.75 20.50 0.00
C VAL A 125 -2.73 19.37 -0.20
N LEU A 126 -2.44 18.58 0.85
CA LEU A 126 -1.52 17.45 0.80
C LEU A 126 -1.89 16.46 -0.32
N SER A 127 -3.18 16.18 -0.48
CA SER A 127 -3.68 15.24 -1.48
C SER A 127 -3.43 15.68 -2.92
N THR A 128 -3.20 16.97 -3.15
CA THR A 128 -2.94 17.56 -4.48
C THR A 128 -1.45 17.78 -4.76
N LEU A 129 -0.59 17.66 -3.77
CA LEU A 129 0.85 17.87 -3.95
C LEU A 129 1.47 16.86 -4.93
N PRO A 130 2.54 17.24 -5.65
CA PRO A 130 3.44 16.29 -6.30
C PRO A 130 4.00 15.27 -5.30
N ASP A 131 4.36 14.08 -5.80
CA ASP A 131 4.76 12.96 -4.95
C ASP A 131 6.01 13.25 -4.10
N ASP A 132 6.96 14.00 -4.62
CA ASP A 132 8.19 14.40 -3.93
C ASP A 132 7.93 15.46 -2.85
N GLU A 133 7.05 16.42 -3.11
CA GLU A 133 6.63 17.41 -2.13
C GLU A 133 5.82 16.77 -0.99
N LEU A 134 4.85 15.91 -1.33
CA LEU A 134 4.09 15.14 -0.34
C LEU A 134 5.02 14.27 0.52
N MET A 135 6.00 13.63 -0.10
CA MET A 135 7.01 12.83 0.60
C MET A 135 7.80 13.67 1.59
N ALA A 136 8.28 14.86 1.16
CA ALA A 136 9.06 15.77 2.02
C ALA A 136 8.22 16.26 3.22
N GLU A 137 6.99 16.71 2.97
CA GLU A 137 6.09 17.20 4.02
C GLU A 137 5.77 16.13 5.08
N LEU A 138 5.39 14.93 4.65
CA LEU A 138 4.98 13.89 5.57
C LEU A 138 6.14 13.22 6.29
N THR A 139 7.30 13.08 5.66
CA THR A 139 8.49 12.49 6.33
C THR A 139 9.15 13.44 7.34
N ALA A 140 8.80 14.72 7.32
CA ALA A 140 9.18 15.67 8.38
C ALA A 140 8.50 15.37 9.73
N ILE A 141 7.46 14.51 9.75
CA ILE A 141 6.76 14.10 10.97
C ILE A 141 7.52 12.93 11.62
N PRO A 142 7.97 13.04 12.89
CA PRO A 142 8.68 11.96 13.55
C PRO A 142 7.89 10.64 13.57
N GLY A 143 8.48 9.58 13.04
CA GLY A 143 7.86 8.24 12.95
C GLY A 143 7.11 7.95 11.65
N ILE A 144 6.96 8.93 10.77
CA ILE A 144 6.49 8.73 9.39
C ILE A 144 7.71 8.67 8.47
N GLY A 145 7.96 7.51 7.90
CA GLY A 145 9.06 7.30 6.95
C GLY A 145 8.55 7.12 5.52
N PRO A 146 9.47 7.06 4.52
CA PRO A 146 9.10 6.92 3.12
C PRO A 146 8.14 5.76 2.84
N TRP A 147 8.35 4.59 3.46
CA TRP A 147 7.46 3.44 3.31
C TRP A 147 6.02 3.74 3.74
N THR A 148 5.84 4.48 4.83
CA THR A 148 4.51 4.87 5.34
C THR A 148 3.80 5.82 4.36
N VAL A 149 4.53 6.80 3.82
CA VAL A 149 3.98 7.74 2.83
C VAL A 149 3.64 7.05 1.53
N GLN A 150 4.54 6.21 1.01
CA GLN A 150 4.31 5.43 -0.22
C GLN A 150 3.07 4.53 -0.10
N GLY A 151 2.89 3.87 1.06
CA GLY A 151 1.69 3.09 1.32
C GLY A 151 0.41 3.93 1.34
N ALA A 152 0.44 5.12 1.93
CA ALA A 152 -0.71 6.04 1.93
C ALA A 152 -1.01 6.58 0.52
N MET A 153 0.01 6.89 -0.29
CA MET A 153 -0.14 7.25 -1.69
C MET A 153 -0.88 6.18 -2.51
N LEU A 154 -0.54 4.91 -2.27
CA LEU A 154 -1.20 3.78 -2.95
C LEU A 154 -2.65 3.60 -2.50
N ILE A 155 -2.90 3.67 -1.18
CA ILE A 155 -4.22 3.36 -0.60
C ILE A 155 -5.21 4.51 -0.80
N ALA A 156 -4.87 5.72 -0.34
CA ALA A 156 -5.79 6.85 -0.33
C ALA A 156 -5.76 7.63 -1.65
N LEU A 157 -4.56 7.98 -2.14
CA LEU A 157 -4.40 8.83 -3.31
C LEU A 157 -4.40 8.06 -4.62
N GLN A 158 -4.31 6.73 -4.56
CA GLN A 158 -4.31 5.84 -5.72
C GLN A 158 -3.29 6.26 -6.79
N ARG A 159 -2.12 6.78 -6.35
CA ARG A 159 -1.06 7.20 -7.24
C ARG A 159 -0.57 6.03 -8.10
N GLU A 160 -0.35 6.29 -9.39
CA GLU A 160 -0.08 5.24 -10.39
C GLU A 160 1.39 4.85 -10.49
N ASP A 161 2.28 5.74 -10.06
CA ASP A 161 3.72 5.59 -10.23
C ASP A 161 4.49 5.51 -8.92
N VAL A 162 4.02 4.69 -7.99
CA VAL A 162 4.64 4.47 -6.67
C VAL A 162 5.24 3.07 -6.58
N VAL A 163 6.43 2.97 -5.99
CA VAL A 163 7.09 1.72 -5.58
C VAL A 163 7.56 1.84 -4.13
N LEU A 164 7.56 0.72 -3.41
CA LEU A 164 7.97 0.64 -2.00
C LEU A 164 9.32 -0.09 -1.87
N PRO A 165 10.46 0.56 -2.17
CA PRO A 165 11.76 -0.14 -2.22
C PRO A 165 12.21 -0.68 -0.85
N GLY A 166 11.73 -0.07 0.23
CA GLY A 166 11.98 -0.53 1.61
C GLY A 166 11.07 -1.65 2.09
N ASP A 167 10.05 -2.04 1.32
CA ASP A 167 9.13 -3.08 1.73
C ASP A 167 9.72 -4.48 1.59
N LEU A 168 9.81 -5.21 2.71
CA LEU A 168 10.43 -6.53 2.74
C LEU A 168 9.67 -7.56 1.89
N ALA A 169 8.33 -7.45 1.86
CA ALA A 169 7.50 -8.38 1.10
C ALA A 169 7.66 -8.13 -0.40
N LEU A 170 7.71 -6.86 -0.83
CA LEU A 170 8.01 -6.50 -2.22
C LEU A 170 9.41 -6.98 -2.63
N ARG A 171 10.43 -6.76 -1.81
CA ARG A 171 11.79 -7.21 -2.07
C ARG A 171 11.86 -8.74 -2.24
N LYS A 172 11.15 -9.49 -1.40
CA LYS A 172 11.04 -10.95 -1.51
C LYS A 172 10.27 -11.37 -2.77
N ALA A 173 9.21 -10.66 -3.10
CA ALA A 173 8.44 -10.90 -4.33
C ALA A 173 9.31 -10.69 -5.58
N ILE A 174 10.10 -9.62 -5.61
CA ILE A 174 11.05 -9.34 -6.69
C ILE A 174 12.13 -10.44 -6.73
N GLN A 175 12.73 -10.80 -5.59
CA GLN A 175 13.72 -11.87 -5.53
C GLN A 175 13.19 -13.15 -6.19
N ALA A 176 12.01 -13.58 -5.81
CA ALA A 176 11.38 -14.79 -6.35
C ALA A 176 11.02 -14.67 -7.84
N ALA A 177 10.40 -13.57 -8.24
CA ALA A 177 9.93 -13.38 -9.60
C ALA A 177 11.08 -13.24 -10.61
N TYR A 178 12.16 -12.57 -10.23
CA TYR A 178 13.36 -12.34 -11.05
C TYR A 178 14.45 -13.41 -10.83
N GLN A 179 14.22 -14.37 -9.92
CA GLN A 179 15.16 -15.45 -9.59
C GLN A 179 16.55 -14.92 -9.16
N LEU A 180 16.53 -13.86 -8.31
CA LEU A 180 17.77 -13.29 -7.79
C LEU A 180 18.35 -14.20 -6.71
N ASP A 181 19.67 -14.33 -6.66
CA ASP A 181 20.41 -15.12 -5.69
C ASP A 181 20.47 -14.47 -4.30
N HIS A 182 20.11 -13.18 -4.20
CA HIS A 182 20.07 -12.41 -2.97
C HIS A 182 18.79 -11.57 -2.87
N LEU A 183 18.50 -11.11 -1.64
CA LEU A 183 17.40 -10.16 -1.41
C LEU A 183 17.82 -8.79 -1.95
N PRO A 184 17.13 -8.24 -2.99
CA PRO A 184 17.56 -6.99 -3.63
C PRO A 184 17.57 -5.82 -2.63
N THR A 185 18.57 -4.97 -2.70
CA THR A 185 18.64 -3.70 -1.97
C THR A 185 17.55 -2.73 -2.42
N GLN A 186 17.35 -1.65 -1.68
CA GLN A 186 16.40 -0.62 -2.11
C GLN A 186 16.78 0.03 -3.45
N GLU A 187 18.08 0.21 -3.68
CA GLU A 187 18.62 0.77 -4.93
C GLU A 187 18.38 -0.17 -6.11
N GLU A 188 18.58 -1.48 -5.91
CA GLU A 188 18.30 -2.49 -6.94
C GLU A 188 16.79 -2.57 -7.26
N VAL A 189 15.93 -2.46 -6.25
CA VAL A 189 14.47 -2.37 -6.47
C VAL A 189 14.12 -1.15 -7.31
N LEU A 190 14.69 0.02 -7.03
CA LEU A 190 14.47 1.24 -7.80
C LEU A 190 14.97 1.10 -9.24
N ALA A 191 16.15 0.50 -9.44
CA ALA A 191 16.71 0.26 -10.76
C ALA A 191 15.83 -0.72 -11.59
N ILE A 192 15.33 -1.78 -10.96
CA ILE A 192 14.38 -2.71 -11.59
C ILE A 192 13.08 -2.00 -11.94
N ALA A 193 12.56 -1.17 -11.04
CA ALA A 193 11.28 -0.49 -11.18
C ALA A 193 11.29 0.69 -12.17
N GLU A 194 12.47 1.16 -12.60
CA GLU A 194 12.54 2.31 -13.51
C GLU A 194 11.85 2.06 -14.85
N LYS A 195 11.98 0.86 -15.38
CA LYS A 195 11.32 0.45 -16.63
C LYS A 195 9.81 0.27 -16.52
N TRP A 196 9.24 0.26 -15.30
CA TRP A 196 7.79 0.15 -15.08
C TRP A 196 7.07 1.51 -15.13
N ARG A 197 7.82 2.63 -15.13
CA ARG A 197 7.22 3.96 -15.22
C ARG A 197 6.38 4.11 -16.47
N PRO A 198 5.22 4.76 -16.38
CA PRO A 198 4.61 5.43 -15.21
C PRO A 198 3.63 4.51 -14.42
N TYR A 199 3.76 3.19 -14.51
CA TYR A 199 2.80 2.22 -13.95
C TYR A 199 3.38 1.37 -12.81
N ARG A 200 4.30 1.96 -12.00
CA ARG A 200 5.00 1.22 -10.94
C ARG A 200 4.06 0.64 -9.88
N SER A 201 2.95 1.33 -9.59
CA SER A 201 1.94 0.84 -8.65
C SER A 201 1.27 -0.45 -9.12
N LEU A 202 0.94 -0.53 -10.42
CA LEU A 202 0.36 -1.73 -11.01
C LEU A 202 1.38 -2.89 -11.03
N ALA A 203 2.62 -2.61 -11.40
CA ALA A 203 3.70 -3.61 -11.38
C ALA A 203 3.90 -4.18 -9.97
N THR A 204 3.93 -3.32 -8.94
CA THR A 204 4.00 -3.69 -7.53
C THR A 204 2.83 -4.59 -7.13
N SER A 205 1.61 -4.28 -7.57
CA SER A 205 0.42 -5.08 -7.26
C SER A 205 0.51 -6.49 -7.86
N TYR A 206 0.99 -6.64 -9.09
CA TYR A 206 1.22 -7.96 -9.69
C TYR A 206 2.28 -8.77 -8.94
N LEU A 207 3.36 -8.15 -8.50
CA LEU A 207 4.40 -8.80 -7.71
C LEU A 207 3.87 -9.26 -6.35
N PHE A 208 3.09 -8.44 -5.66
CA PHE A 208 2.45 -8.83 -4.40
C PHE A 208 1.47 -9.98 -4.61
N SER A 209 0.61 -9.92 -5.64
CA SER A 209 -0.34 -11.00 -5.89
C SER A 209 0.36 -12.33 -6.19
N ALA A 210 1.47 -12.30 -6.91
CA ALA A 210 2.26 -13.50 -7.19
C ALA A 210 2.92 -14.10 -5.93
N ALA A 211 3.24 -13.27 -4.93
CA ALA A 211 3.88 -13.72 -3.70
C ALA A 211 2.86 -14.20 -2.64
N PHE A 212 1.67 -13.61 -2.59
CA PHE A 212 0.65 -13.91 -1.56
C PHE A 212 -0.50 -14.76 -2.06
N GLU A 213 -0.77 -14.75 -3.36
CA GLU A 213 -1.82 -15.50 -4.03
C GLU A 213 -1.18 -16.26 -5.21
N PRO A 214 -0.44 -17.34 -4.96
CA PRO A 214 0.12 -18.13 -6.06
C PRO A 214 -1.01 -18.58 -6.98
N ALA A 215 -0.80 -18.47 -8.30
CA ALA A 215 -1.78 -18.93 -9.29
C ALA A 215 -2.17 -20.38 -8.98
N GLU A 216 -3.46 -20.69 -8.99
CA GLU A 216 -3.91 -22.09 -8.87
C GLU A 216 -3.20 -22.91 -9.95
N ALA A 217 -2.56 -24.01 -9.54
CA ALA A 217 -1.94 -24.91 -10.50
C ALA A 217 -3.03 -25.36 -11.51
N PRO A 218 -2.75 -25.35 -12.81
CA PRO A 218 -3.72 -25.83 -13.79
C PRO A 218 -4.16 -27.24 -13.39
N PRO A 219 -5.45 -27.58 -13.52
CA PRO A 219 -5.96 -28.89 -13.13
C PRO A 219 -5.13 -29.95 -13.85
N VAL A 220 -4.51 -30.83 -13.06
CA VAL A 220 -3.76 -31.97 -13.59
C VAL A 220 -4.72 -32.77 -14.47
N ALA A 221 -4.46 -32.79 -15.78
CA ALA A 221 -5.23 -33.58 -16.71
C ALA A 221 -5.24 -35.03 -16.21
N ARG A 222 -6.39 -35.49 -15.76
CA ARG A 222 -6.57 -36.90 -15.41
C ARG A 222 -6.26 -37.72 -16.69
N GLN A 223 -5.12 -38.39 -16.65
CA GLN A 223 -4.84 -39.42 -17.65
C GLN A 223 -5.93 -40.48 -17.52
N THR A 224 -6.87 -40.48 -18.41
CA THR A 224 -7.80 -41.62 -18.61
C THR A 224 -6.97 -42.74 -19.18
N ASN A 225 -6.52 -43.66 -18.34
CA ASN A 225 -6.05 -44.96 -18.77
C ASN A 225 -7.27 -45.74 -19.34
N SER A 226 -7.24 -45.94 -20.62
CA SER A 226 -8.09 -46.95 -21.34
C SER A 226 -7.36 -48.24 -21.39
#